data_48543557ce4463aef5902bf5158e3698
#
_entry.id   48543557ce4463aef5902bf5158e3698
#
_cell.length_a   1.000
_cell.length_b   1.000
_cell.length_c   1.000
_cell.angle_alpha   90.00
_cell.angle_beta   90.00
_cell.angle_gamma   90.00
#
_symmetry.space_group_name_H-M   'P 1'
#
loop_
_entity.id
_entity.type
_entity.pdbx_description
1 polymer ?
#
loop_
_entity_poly.entity_id
_entity_poly.type
_entity_poly.pdbx_seq_one_letter_code
_entity_poly.pdbx_strand_id
1 'polypeptide(L)'
;MSGPPVYALINYFILSRLLYYIPYLAPLHPGRVATTFIGLDGVCEILIGQGAWRMANSRSTDAERQLGSDLVTASLCLQAALFGAFGILAAQFHRRAKKAGVLKQDLRVVLYVMYVSATIVTIRCIYRLLEYILGWESSIYQNEIYFWIFEAVIMFLNTALLNLWLSLIHI
;
A
#
# COMPACT_ATOMS: atom_id res chain seq x y z
N MET A 1 -13.26 2.07 -6.98
CA MET A 1 -12.23 2.40 -5.98
C MET A 1 -11.39 1.19 -5.49
N SER A 2 -11.39 0.05 -6.17
CA SER A 2 -10.74 -1.21 -5.74
C SER A 2 -9.29 -1.43 -6.26
N GLY A 3 -8.69 -0.44 -6.93
CA GLY A 3 -7.35 -0.57 -7.51
C GLY A 3 -6.18 -0.66 -6.50
N PRO A 4 -6.17 0.14 -5.44
CA PRO A 4 -5.04 0.23 -4.51
C PRO A 4 -4.69 -1.06 -3.76
N PRO A 5 -5.65 -1.82 -3.23
CA PRO A 5 -5.34 -3.05 -2.52
C PRO A 5 -4.65 -4.10 -3.39
N VAL A 6 -4.92 -4.11 -4.69
CA VAL A 6 -4.27 -5.04 -5.62
C VAL A 6 -2.76 -4.79 -5.72
N TYR A 7 -2.33 -3.53 -5.75
CA TYR A 7 -0.89 -3.18 -5.78
C TYR A 7 -0.19 -3.47 -4.46
N ALA A 8 -0.89 -3.28 -3.35
CA ALA A 8 -0.41 -3.69 -2.04
C ALA A 8 -0.17 -5.20 -1.99
N LEU A 9 -1.14 -5.98 -2.45
CA LEU A 9 -1.04 -7.44 -2.58
C LEU A 9 0.17 -7.87 -3.40
N ILE A 10 0.42 -7.25 -4.55
CA ILE A 10 1.58 -7.55 -5.40
C ILE A 10 2.88 -7.29 -4.65
N ASN A 11 3.01 -6.16 -3.94
CA ASN A 11 4.18 -5.85 -3.15
C ASN A 11 4.41 -6.85 -2.01
N TYR A 12 3.36 -7.26 -1.30
CA TYR A 12 3.44 -8.28 -0.26
C TYR A 12 3.86 -9.64 -0.83
N PHE A 13 3.36 -9.98 -2.02
CA PHE A 13 3.69 -11.22 -2.69
C PHE A 13 5.16 -11.25 -3.16
N ILE A 14 5.64 -10.15 -3.72
CA ILE A 14 7.04 -10.00 -4.15
C ILE A 14 7.97 -10.14 -2.94
N LEU A 15 7.68 -9.44 -1.84
CA LEU A 15 8.48 -9.55 -0.62
C LEU A 15 8.47 -10.98 -0.06
N SER A 16 7.30 -11.63 -0.03
CA SER A 16 7.20 -13.00 0.44
C SER A 16 8.05 -13.94 -0.42
N ARG A 17 8.01 -13.83 -1.74
CA ARG A 17 8.87 -14.62 -2.63
C ARG A 17 10.36 -14.35 -2.39
N LEU A 18 10.75 -13.11 -2.20
CA LEU A 18 12.12 -12.75 -1.85
C LEU A 18 12.58 -13.38 -0.53
N LEU A 19 11.71 -13.39 0.49
CA LEU A 19 11.96 -14.03 1.77
C LEU A 19 12.06 -15.56 1.65
N TYR A 20 11.28 -16.17 0.77
CA TYR A 20 11.39 -17.61 0.47
C TYR A 20 12.69 -17.97 -0.26
N TYR A 21 13.19 -17.08 -1.10
CA TYR A 21 14.43 -17.32 -1.84
C TYR A 21 15.66 -17.34 -0.93
N ILE A 22 15.63 -16.58 0.19
CA ILE A 22 16.73 -16.51 1.16
C ILE A 22 16.18 -16.65 2.59
N PRO A 23 15.77 -17.86 3.01
CA PRO A 23 15.09 -18.06 4.29
C PRO A 23 15.95 -17.75 5.51
N TYR A 24 17.30 -17.85 5.40
CA TYR A 24 18.24 -17.56 6.49
C TYR A 24 18.31 -16.08 6.90
N LEU A 25 17.85 -15.19 6.04
CA LEU A 25 17.89 -13.74 6.27
C LEU A 25 16.51 -13.16 6.60
N ALA A 26 15.46 -13.98 6.51
CA ALA A 26 14.10 -13.58 6.81
C ALA A 26 13.95 -13.23 8.30
N PRO A 27 13.51 -11.99 8.64
CA PRO A 27 13.27 -11.62 10.04
C PRO A 27 12.05 -12.32 10.64
N LEU A 28 11.12 -12.76 9.79
CA LEU A 28 9.88 -13.45 10.12
C LEU A 28 9.64 -14.60 9.14
N HIS A 29 8.82 -15.57 9.52
CA HIS A 29 8.47 -16.68 8.64
C HIS A 29 7.79 -16.17 7.35
N PRO A 30 8.34 -16.46 6.15
CA PRO A 30 7.91 -15.83 4.89
C PRO A 30 6.40 -15.94 4.61
N GLY A 31 5.83 -17.12 4.86
CA GLY A 31 4.40 -17.36 4.63
C GLY A 31 3.48 -16.55 5.56
N ARG A 32 3.91 -16.30 6.81
CA ARG A 32 3.11 -15.51 7.76
C ARG A 32 3.16 -14.02 7.46
N VAL A 33 4.26 -13.51 6.91
CA VAL A 33 4.37 -12.10 6.54
C VAL A 33 3.30 -11.75 5.51
N ALA A 34 3.25 -12.48 4.39
CA ALA A 34 2.25 -12.20 3.35
C ALA A 34 0.82 -12.30 3.88
N THR A 35 0.46 -13.41 4.53
CA THR A 35 -0.92 -13.63 5.02
C THR A 35 -1.34 -12.60 6.05
N THR A 36 -0.45 -12.18 6.95
CA THR A 36 -0.76 -11.16 7.97
C THR A 36 -0.98 -9.79 7.33
N PHE A 37 -0.09 -9.36 6.44
CA PHE A 37 -0.24 -8.06 5.78
C PHE A 37 -1.48 -8.03 4.87
N ILE A 38 -1.72 -9.09 4.10
CA ILE A 38 -2.90 -9.23 3.24
C ILE A 38 -4.18 -9.22 4.07
N GLY A 39 -4.20 -9.97 5.19
CA GLY A 39 -5.37 -10.02 6.07
C GLY A 39 -5.69 -8.68 6.71
N LEU A 40 -4.67 -7.98 7.24
CA LEU A 40 -4.84 -6.67 7.87
C LEU A 40 -5.26 -5.60 6.85
N ASP A 41 -4.67 -5.60 5.66
CA ASP A 41 -5.04 -4.67 4.58
C ASP A 41 -6.48 -4.92 4.11
N GLY A 42 -6.88 -6.19 3.99
CA GLY A 42 -8.26 -6.56 3.69
C GLY A 42 -9.27 -6.06 4.76
N VAL A 43 -8.91 -6.12 6.03
CA VAL A 43 -9.73 -5.55 7.11
C VAL A 43 -9.85 -4.04 6.96
N CYS A 44 -8.76 -3.33 6.65
CA CYS A 44 -8.77 -1.89 6.39
C CYS A 44 -9.74 -1.55 5.24
N GLU A 45 -9.70 -2.29 4.14
CA GLU A 45 -10.59 -2.07 2.98
C GLU A 45 -12.07 -2.28 3.34
N ILE A 46 -12.38 -3.30 4.13
CA ILE A 46 -13.75 -3.53 4.62
C ILE A 46 -14.23 -2.35 5.49
N LEU A 47 -13.38 -1.86 6.38
CA LEU A 47 -13.71 -0.72 7.24
C LEU A 47 -13.91 0.56 6.45
N ILE A 48 -13.07 0.83 5.43
CA ILE A 48 -13.23 1.96 4.51
C ILE A 48 -14.56 1.84 3.76
N GLY A 49 -14.89 0.66 3.24
CA GLY A 49 -16.14 0.40 2.54
C GLY A 49 -17.37 0.64 3.43
N GLN A 50 -17.34 0.17 4.67
CA GLN A 50 -18.40 0.37 5.66
C GLN A 50 -18.55 1.84 6.06
N GLY A 51 -17.44 2.55 6.25
CA GLY A 51 -17.44 3.98 6.55
C GLY A 51 -18.01 4.80 5.41
N ALA A 52 -17.54 4.56 4.18
CA ALA A 52 -18.02 5.22 2.98
C ALA A 52 -19.52 4.98 2.73
N TRP A 53 -19.99 3.75 2.94
CA TRP A 53 -21.41 3.41 2.82
C TRP A 53 -22.28 4.22 3.79
N ARG A 54 -21.86 4.35 5.07
CA ARG A 54 -22.58 5.13 6.09
C ARG A 54 -22.63 6.62 5.73
N MET A 55 -21.56 7.17 5.17
CA MET A 55 -21.49 8.55 4.73
C MET A 55 -22.38 8.81 3.51
N ALA A 56 -22.46 7.87 2.57
CA ALA A 56 -23.23 8.00 1.32
C ALA A 56 -24.74 7.78 1.51
N ASN A 57 -25.14 7.09 2.58
CA ASN A 57 -26.53 6.77 2.79
C ASN A 57 -27.31 8.00 3.29
N SER A 58 -28.29 8.44 2.48
CA SER A 58 -29.13 9.62 2.76
C SER A 58 -30.04 9.45 4.00
N ARG A 59 -30.25 8.21 4.47
CA ARG A 59 -31.05 7.91 5.67
C ARG A 59 -30.20 7.86 6.96
N SER A 60 -28.90 8.00 6.87
CA SER A 60 -28.01 7.97 8.05
C SER A 60 -28.18 9.23 8.89
N THR A 61 -28.20 9.05 10.19
CA THR A 61 -28.18 10.12 11.19
C THR A 61 -26.82 10.83 11.16
N ASP A 62 -26.75 12.10 11.58
CA ASP A 62 -25.49 12.85 11.61
C ASP A 62 -24.40 12.14 12.45
N ALA A 63 -24.82 11.48 13.55
CA ALA A 63 -23.93 10.64 14.36
C ALA A 63 -23.36 9.44 13.59
N GLU A 64 -24.15 8.80 12.71
CA GLU A 64 -23.70 7.68 11.88
C GLU A 64 -22.75 8.13 10.78
N ARG A 65 -22.95 9.31 10.22
CA ARG A 65 -22.04 9.91 9.24
C ARG A 65 -20.69 10.25 9.87
N GLN A 66 -20.71 10.78 11.09
CA GLN A 66 -19.49 11.08 11.83
C GLN A 66 -18.72 9.81 12.17
N LEU A 67 -19.40 8.77 12.65
CA LEU A 67 -18.81 7.44 12.85
C LEU A 67 -18.23 6.86 11.55
N GLY A 68 -18.90 7.07 10.41
CA GLY A 68 -18.41 6.66 9.10
C GLY A 68 -17.09 7.36 8.74
N SER A 69 -17.02 8.66 8.94
CA SER A 69 -15.80 9.48 8.72
C SER A 69 -14.65 9.03 9.61
N ASP A 70 -14.91 8.82 10.91
CA ASP A 70 -13.91 8.37 11.88
C ASP A 70 -13.38 6.97 11.54
N LEU A 71 -14.24 6.07 11.08
CA LEU A 71 -13.85 4.73 10.63
C LEU A 71 -12.94 4.78 9.40
N VAL A 72 -13.25 5.62 8.41
CA VAL A 72 -12.42 5.79 7.23
C VAL A 72 -11.06 6.37 7.61
N THR A 73 -11.03 7.42 8.43
CA THR A 73 -9.79 8.04 8.87
C THR A 73 -8.91 7.07 9.66
N ALA A 74 -9.50 6.35 10.62
CA ALA A 74 -8.78 5.35 11.41
C ALA A 74 -8.21 4.22 10.53
N SER A 75 -8.99 3.76 9.54
CA SER A 75 -8.54 2.71 8.60
C SER A 75 -7.41 3.19 7.70
N LEU A 76 -7.46 4.42 7.21
CA LEU A 76 -6.38 5.02 6.41
C LEU A 76 -5.09 5.21 7.24
N CYS A 77 -5.21 5.62 8.51
CA CYS A 77 -4.07 5.69 9.42
C CYS A 77 -3.45 4.31 9.66
N LEU A 78 -4.28 3.29 9.88
CA LEU A 78 -3.83 1.92 10.07
C LEU A 78 -3.14 1.38 8.80
N GLN A 79 -3.69 1.64 7.63
CA GLN A 79 -3.12 1.25 6.35
C GLN A 79 -1.77 1.93 6.11
N ALA A 80 -1.63 3.22 6.41
CA ALA A 80 -0.35 3.94 6.33
C ALA A 80 0.70 3.35 7.30
N ALA A 81 0.30 2.98 8.51
CA ALA A 81 1.16 2.32 9.49
C ALA A 81 1.62 0.93 9.02
N LEU A 82 0.73 0.16 8.40
CA LEU A 82 1.06 -1.15 7.80
C LEU A 82 2.09 -1.02 6.67
N PHE A 83 1.94 -0.02 5.79
CA PHE A 83 2.93 0.26 4.75
C PHE A 83 4.27 0.71 5.33
N GLY A 84 4.25 1.50 6.39
CA GLY A 84 5.46 1.86 7.14
C GLY A 84 6.18 0.63 7.71
N ALA A 85 5.44 -0.27 8.35
CA ALA A 85 5.97 -1.53 8.89
C ALA A 85 6.53 -2.43 7.78
N PHE A 86 5.83 -2.52 6.64
CA PHE A 86 6.30 -3.21 5.45
C PHE A 86 7.63 -2.65 4.93
N GLY A 87 7.74 -1.32 4.83
CA GLY A 87 8.97 -0.64 4.42
C GLY A 87 10.14 -0.93 5.36
N ILE A 88 9.90 -0.96 6.67
CA ILE A 88 10.91 -1.31 7.69
C ILE A 88 11.37 -2.75 7.51
N LEU A 89 10.46 -3.70 7.32
CA LEU A 89 10.78 -5.11 7.08
C LEU A 89 11.61 -5.29 5.80
N ALA A 90 11.22 -4.63 4.73
CA ALA A 90 11.94 -4.64 3.46
C ALA A 90 13.37 -4.07 3.62
N ALA A 91 13.51 -2.96 4.36
CA ALA A 91 14.80 -2.34 4.64
C ALA A 91 15.70 -3.25 5.51
N GLN A 92 15.14 -3.92 6.51
CA GLN A 92 15.88 -4.89 7.34
C GLN A 92 16.37 -6.07 6.50
N PHE A 93 15.52 -6.61 5.64
CA PHE A 93 15.90 -7.67 4.71
C PHE A 93 17.03 -7.22 3.77
N HIS A 94 16.89 -6.05 3.17
CA HIS A 94 17.93 -5.48 2.29
C HIS A 94 19.28 -5.33 3.01
N ARG A 95 19.28 -4.78 4.23
CA ARG A 95 20.51 -4.60 5.04
C ARG A 95 21.16 -5.94 5.36
N ARG A 96 20.37 -6.95 5.69
CA ARG A 96 20.88 -8.31 5.97
C ARG A 96 21.43 -8.97 4.72
N ALA A 97 20.72 -8.88 3.59
CA ALA A 97 21.17 -9.42 2.31
C ALA A 97 22.47 -8.78 1.81
N LYS A 98 22.62 -7.45 2.02
CA LYS A 98 23.87 -6.74 1.74
C LYS A 98 25.04 -7.20 2.61
N LYS A 99 24.81 -7.39 3.92
CA LYS A 99 25.85 -7.87 4.86
C LYS A 99 26.27 -9.31 4.56
N ALA A 100 25.35 -10.15 4.12
CA ALA A 100 25.63 -11.56 3.78
C ALA A 100 26.27 -11.73 2.39
N GLY A 101 26.45 -10.67 1.61
CA GLY A 101 27.07 -10.73 0.27
C GLY A 101 26.27 -11.50 -0.77
N VAL A 102 24.99 -11.84 -0.48
CA VAL A 102 24.12 -12.63 -1.35
C VAL A 102 23.38 -11.77 -2.37
N LEU A 103 23.63 -10.46 -2.39
CA LEU A 103 22.92 -9.49 -3.21
C LEU A 103 23.38 -9.58 -4.68
N LYS A 104 22.90 -10.60 -5.41
CA LYS A 104 23.07 -10.71 -6.86
C LYS A 104 22.42 -9.52 -7.57
N GLN A 105 22.86 -9.22 -8.77
CA GLN A 105 22.36 -8.06 -9.55
C GLN A 105 20.84 -8.13 -9.76
N ASP A 106 20.32 -9.31 -10.08
CA ASP A 106 18.89 -9.54 -10.29
C ASP A 106 18.05 -9.26 -9.04
N LEU A 107 18.52 -9.73 -7.88
CA LEU A 107 17.87 -9.50 -6.59
C LEU A 107 17.83 -8.01 -6.22
N ARG A 108 18.90 -7.27 -6.55
CA ARG A 108 18.97 -5.82 -6.32
C ARG A 108 17.94 -5.06 -7.14
N VAL A 109 17.76 -5.47 -8.39
CA VAL A 109 16.78 -4.86 -9.31
C VAL A 109 15.34 -5.08 -8.79
N VAL A 110 14.99 -6.32 -8.41
CA VAL A 110 13.67 -6.64 -7.85
C VAL A 110 13.40 -5.83 -6.58
N LEU A 111 14.36 -5.73 -5.67
CA LEU A 111 14.25 -4.92 -4.46
C LEU A 111 14.03 -3.43 -4.79
N TYR A 112 14.75 -2.89 -5.78
CA TYR A 112 14.60 -1.50 -6.19
C TYR A 112 13.19 -1.22 -6.73
N VAL A 113 12.69 -2.07 -7.62
CA VAL A 113 11.33 -1.97 -8.17
C VAL A 113 10.28 -2.04 -7.06
N MET A 114 10.45 -2.98 -6.12
CA MET A 114 9.57 -3.09 -4.96
C MET A 114 9.59 -1.81 -4.10
N TYR A 115 10.75 -1.20 -3.85
CA TYR A 115 10.85 0.05 -3.10
C TYR A 115 10.15 1.21 -3.83
N VAL A 116 10.36 1.34 -5.14
CA VAL A 116 9.69 2.38 -5.94
C VAL A 116 8.18 2.20 -5.88
N SER A 117 7.68 0.98 -6.10
CA SER A 117 6.26 0.67 -6.01
C SER A 117 5.69 0.94 -4.62
N ALA A 118 6.36 0.49 -3.55
CA ALA A 118 5.94 0.73 -2.17
C ALA A 118 5.90 2.23 -1.84
N THR A 119 6.87 3.01 -2.32
CA THR A 119 6.90 4.47 -2.13
C THR A 119 5.72 5.14 -2.83
N ILE A 120 5.41 4.74 -4.07
CA ILE A 120 4.26 5.24 -4.83
C ILE A 120 2.95 4.98 -4.08
N VAL A 121 2.76 3.75 -3.58
CA VAL A 121 1.55 3.40 -2.81
C VAL A 121 1.48 4.16 -1.49
N THR A 122 2.61 4.36 -0.81
CA THR A 122 2.68 5.13 0.44
C THR A 122 2.30 6.61 0.22
N ILE A 123 2.83 7.23 -0.82
CA ILE A 123 2.47 8.62 -1.19
C ILE A 123 0.97 8.74 -1.40
N ARG A 124 0.37 7.78 -2.11
CA ARG A 124 -1.07 7.73 -2.32
C ARG A 124 -1.86 7.59 -1.02
N CYS A 125 -1.43 6.73 -0.12
CA CYS A 125 -2.08 6.57 1.20
C CYS A 125 -2.03 7.87 2.01
N ILE A 126 -0.89 8.57 2.01
CA ILE A 126 -0.74 9.86 2.67
C ILE A 126 -1.65 10.91 2.02
N TYR A 127 -1.71 10.97 0.68
CA TYR A 127 -2.59 11.89 -0.02
C TYR A 127 -4.06 11.68 0.37
N ARG A 128 -4.52 10.42 0.39
CA ARG A 128 -5.88 10.07 0.81
C ARG A 128 -6.17 10.44 2.26
N LEU A 129 -5.21 10.21 3.14
CA LEU A 129 -5.34 10.60 4.54
C LEU A 129 -5.48 12.12 4.69
N LEU A 130 -4.66 12.89 3.98
CA LEU A 130 -4.73 14.36 3.98
C LEU A 130 -6.05 14.87 3.39
N GLU A 131 -6.54 14.26 2.31
CA GLU A 131 -7.83 14.57 1.70
C GLU A 131 -8.98 14.44 2.72
N TYR A 132 -8.97 13.38 3.52
CA TYR A 132 -9.99 13.17 4.54
C TYR A 132 -9.84 14.10 5.75
N ILE A 133 -8.62 14.39 6.20
CA ILE A 133 -8.37 15.28 7.36
C ILE A 133 -8.67 16.73 7.04
N LEU A 134 -8.30 17.20 5.84
CA LEU A 134 -8.51 18.59 5.43
C LEU A 134 -9.97 18.90 5.08
N GLY A 135 -10.79 17.86 4.85
CA GLY A 135 -12.22 17.99 4.61
C GLY A 135 -12.61 18.62 3.26
N TRP A 136 -13.91 18.75 3.07
CA TRP A 136 -14.54 19.16 1.80
C TRP A 136 -14.30 20.61 1.39
N GLU A 137 -13.83 21.48 2.32
CA GLU A 137 -13.60 22.90 2.05
C GLU A 137 -12.18 23.20 1.54
N SER A 138 -11.31 22.19 1.46
CA SER A 138 -9.93 22.41 1.03
C SER A 138 -9.85 22.60 -0.48
N SER A 139 -8.97 23.51 -0.92
CA SER A 139 -8.67 23.74 -2.35
C SER A 139 -8.19 22.48 -3.07
N ILE A 140 -7.70 21.49 -2.34
CA ILE A 140 -7.24 20.19 -2.85
C ILE A 140 -8.43 19.36 -3.32
N TYR A 141 -9.54 19.41 -2.61
CA TYR A 141 -10.76 18.69 -2.96
C TYR A 141 -11.52 19.33 -4.12
N GLN A 142 -11.46 20.66 -4.24
CA GLN A 142 -12.17 21.40 -5.29
C GLN A 142 -11.53 21.28 -6.68
N ASN A 143 -10.26 20.90 -6.76
CA ASN A 143 -9.56 20.72 -8.02
C ASN A 143 -9.54 19.24 -8.43
N GLU A 144 -10.42 18.84 -9.32
CA GLU A 144 -10.48 17.50 -9.92
C GLU A 144 -9.15 17.04 -10.52
N ILE A 145 -8.29 17.98 -10.95
CA ILE A 145 -6.98 17.71 -11.56
C ILE A 145 -6.04 16.99 -10.57
N TYR A 146 -6.00 17.41 -9.32
CA TYR A 146 -5.17 16.74 -8.30
C TYR A 146 -5.65 15.32 -8.03
N PHE A 147 -6.95 15.10 -7.96
CA PHE A 147 -7.53 13.78 -7.84
C PHE A 147 -7.10 12.85 -8.99
N TRP A 148 -7.21 13.31 -10.24
CA TRP A 148 -6.82 12.53 -11.41
C TRP A 148 -5.32 12.23 -11.43
N ILE A 149 -4.46 13.18 -11.06
CA ILE A 149 -3.01 12.99 -11.02
C ILE A 149 -2.63 11.97 -9.93
N PHE A 150 -3.09 12.15 -8.71
CA PHE A 150 -2.69 11.30 -7.59
C PHE A 150 -3.41 9.94 -7.57
N GLU A 151 -4.58 9.82 -8.17
CA GLU A 151 -5.30 8.55 -8.23
C GLU A 151 -4.98 7.78 -9.53
N ALA A 152 -5.19 8.37 -10.70
CA ALA A 152 -5.09 7.68 -11.98
C ALA A 152 -3.66 7.60 -12.50
N VAL A 153 -2.93 8.72 -12.56
CA VAL A 153 -1.57 8.75 -13.15
C VAL A 153 -0.59 7.96 -12.30
N ILE A 154 -0.63 8.12 -10.98
CA ILE A 154 0.25 7.38 -10.06
C ILE A 154 -0.01 5.87 -10.14
N MET A 155 -1.28 5.45 -10.22
CA MET A 155 -1.62 4.04 -10.37
C MET A 155 -1.21 3.50 -11.74
N PHE A 156 -1.38 4.26 -12.79
CA PHE A 156 -0.93 3.89 -14.14
C PHE A 156 0.61 3.70 -14.17
N LEU A 157 1.37 4.62 -13.58
CA LEU A 157 2.82 4.51 -13.48
C LEU A 157 3.25 3.27 -12.69
N ASN A 158 2.57 2.96 -11.60
CA ASN A 158 2.86 1.76 -10.83
C ASN A 158 2.56 0.48 -11.61
N THR A 159 1.45 0.44 -12.36
CA THR A 159 1.11 -0.67 -13.27
C THR A 159 2.17 -0.85 -14.34
N ALA A 160 2.54 0.24 -15.01
CA ALA A 160 3.56 0.23 -16.05
C ALA A 160 4.91 -0.26 -15.52
N LEU A 161 5.32 0.25 -14.35
CA LEU A 161 6.56 -0.16 -13.68
C LEU A 161 6.56 -1.65 -13.37
N LEU A 162 5.50 -2.18 -12.77
CA LEU A 162 5.41 -3.59 -12.44
C LEU A 162 5.35 -4.49 -13.69
N ASN A 163 4.59 -4.09 -14.72
CA ASN A 163 4.50 -4.87 -15.97
C ASN A 163 5.83 -4.90 -16.74
N LEU A 164 6.48 -3.75 -16.88
CA LEU A 164 7.75 -3.67 -17.61
C LEU A 164 8.86 -4.49 -16.91
N TRP A 165 8.95 -4.40 -15.59
CA TRP A 165 10.02 -5.08 -14.85
C TRP A 165 9.73 -6.55 -14.56
N LEU A 166 8.47 -6.93 -14.27
CA LEU A 166 8.10 -8.34 -14.11
C LEU A 166 8.16 -9.09 -15.44
N SER A 167 7.89 -8.43 -16.57
CA SER A 167 8.05 -9.00 -17.90
C SER A 167 9.53 -9.21 -18.27
N LEU A 168 10.44 -8.36 -17.78
CA LEU A 168 11.89 -8.49 -18.00
C LEU A 168 12.54 -9.55 -17.09
N ILE A 169 11.95 -9.84 -15.94
CA ILE A 169 12.39 -10.87 -14.98
C ILE A 169 11.55 -12.14 -15.24
N HIS A 170 11.48 -12.58 -16.47
CA HIS A 170 10.97 -13.91 -16.81
C HIS A 170 11.98 -14.95 -16.32
N ILE A 171 11.86 -15.27 -15.03
CA ILE A 171 12.49 -16.43 -14.40
C ILE A 171 11.40 -17.22 -13.70
#